data_46cd3036c8da5a969570fc82927facce
#
_entry.id   46cd3036c8da5a969570fc82927facce
#
_cell.length_a   1.000
_cell.length_b   1.000
_cell.length_c   1.000
_cell.angle_alpha   90.00
_cell.angle_beta   90.00
_cell.angle_gamma   90.00
#
_symmetry.space_group_name_H-M   'P 1'
#
loop_
_entity.id
_entity.type
_entity.pdbx_description
1 polymer ?
#
loop_
_entity_poly.entity_id
_entity_poly.type
_entity_poly.pdbx_seq_one_letter_code
_entity_poly.pdbx_strand_id
1 'polypeptide(L)'
;VALAPPGARVIDTAPLDLDEIEAELVAAHARGEDVSRLHSGDLSVYSALGEQLRRLRRRGIAYTITPGVPAFSACAALLEQELTLPEVAQSVVLTRTSGRATAMPERETLEHFAASGATLVVHLSVHVLDSVVARLVPHYGAECPVAVVYRASWPDQCAVRGTLANIAERVALSPMERTATILVG
;
A
#
# COMPACT_ATOMS: atom_id res chain seq x y z
N VAL A 1 2.41 -17.39 -8.94
CA VAL A 1 3.28 -18.55 -9.22
C VAL A 1 2.45 -19.71 -9.73
N ALA A 2 1.30 -20.05 -9.12
CA ALA A 2 0.44 -21.15 -9.57
C ALA A 2 -0.10 -20.99 -11.01
N LEU A 3 -0.11 -19.76 -11.54
CA LEU A 3 -0.57 -19.45 -12.91
C LEU A 3 0.59 -19.33 -13.91
N ALA A 4 1.82 -19.58 -13.50
CA ALA A 4 2.96 -19.56 -14.41
C ALA A 4 2.84 -20.72 -15.42
N PRO A 5 3.08 -20.48 -16.73
CA PRO A 5 3.03 -21.54 -17.72
C PRO A 5 4.10 -22.60 -17.45
N PRO A 6 3.88 -23.86 -17.89
CA PRO A 6 4.87 -24.91 -17.76
C PRO A 6 6.21 -24.50 -18.39
N GLY A 7 7.30 -24.68 -17.65
CA GLY A 7 8.66 -24.32 -18.11
C GLY A 7 9.06 -22.85 -17.87
N ALA A 8 8.15 -22.00 -17.36
CA ALA A 8 8.51 -20.65 -16.98
C ALA A 8 9.50 -20.65 -15.80
N ARG A 9 10.56 -19.87 -15.93
CA ARG A 9 11.47 -19.57 -14.80
C ARG A 9 10.78 -18.61 -13.84
N VAL A 10 10.62 -19.00 -12.60
CA VAL A 10 10.01 -18.19 -11.55
C VAL A 10 11.10 -17.71 -10.58
N ILE A 11 11.16 -16.40 -10.37
CA ILE A 11 12.13 -15.76 -9.48
C ILE A 11 11.36 -15.04 -8.38
N ASP A 12 11.63 -15.38 -7.12
CA ASP A 12 11.18 -14.57 -5.99
C ASP A 12 12.06 -13.32 -5.87
N THR A 13 11.45 -12.16 -6.00
CA THR A 13 12.15 -10.89 -5.92
C THR A 13 12.05 -10.21 -4.55
N ALA A 14 11.42 -10.85 -3.56
CA ALA A 14 11.31 -10.29 -2.21
C ALA A 14 12.66 -10.04 -1.53
N PRO A 15 13.69 -10.88 -1.68
CA PRO A 15 15.02 -10.65 -1.13
C PRO A 15 15.90 -9.73 -2.01
N LEU A 16 15.50 -9.43 -3.25
CA LEU A 16 16.32 -8.71 -4.22
C LEU A 16 16.16 -7.20 -4.09
N ASP A 17 17.24 -6.48 -4.32
CA ASP A 17 17.22 -5.04 -4.53
C ASP A 17 16.89 -4.68 -5.99
N LEU A 18 16.81 -3.36 -6.29
CA LEU A 18 16.45 -2.90 -7.64
C LEU A 18 17.54 -3.19 -8.67
N ASP A 19 18.81 -3.27 -8.29
CA ASP A 19 19.90 -3.54 -9.20
C ASP A 19 19.91 -5.02 -9.59
N GLU A 20 19.66 -5.90 -8.64
CA GLU A 20 19.50 -7.33 -8.86
C GLU A 20 18.26 -7.64 -9.71
N ILE A 21 17.14 -6.96 -9.47
CA ILE A 21 15.94 -7.09 -10.30
C ILE A 21 16.21 -6.60 -11.72
N GLU A 22 16.90 -5.47 -11.91
CA GLU A 22 17.29 -4.96 -13.24
C GLU A 22 18.17 -5.99 -13.96
N ALA A 23 19.14 -6.57 -13.27
CA ALA A 23 20.04 -7.56 -13.87
C ALA A 23 19.28 -8.79 -14.40
N GLU A 24 18.29 -9.30 -13.66
CA GLU A 24 17.43 -10.40 -14.13
C GLU A 24 16.60 -10.03 -15.37
N LEU A 25 16.04 -8.81 -15.40
CA LEU A 25 15.26 -8.33 -16.54
C LEU A 25 16.15 -8.16 -17.79
N VAL A 26 17.35 -7.61 -17.65
CA VAL A 26 18.33 -7.46 -18.73
C VAL A 26 18.79 -8.82 -19.26
N ALA A 27 19.08 -9.76 -18.37
CA ALA A 27 19.50 -11.11 -18.75
C ALA A 27 18.38 -11.85 -19.50
N ALA A 28 17.14 -11.74 -19.09
CA ALA A 28 16.00 -12.32 -19.79
C ALA A 28 15.81 -11.68 -21.17
N HIS A 29 15.88 -10.35 -21.26
CA HIS A 29 15.80 -9.62 -22.55
C HIS A 29 16.90 -10.05 -23.52
N ALA A 30 18.13 -10.23 -23.04
CA ALA A 30 19.25 -10.70 -23.87
C ALA A 30 19.03 -12.12 -24.43
N ARG A 31 18.21 -12.94 -23.77
CA ARG A 31 17.81 -14.28 -24.25
C ARG A 31 16.56 -14.25 -25.14
N GLY A 32 15.96 -13.07 -25.37
CA GLY A 32 14.71 -12.92 -26.12
C GLY A 32 13.48 -13.44 -25.39
N GLU A 33 13.52 -13.48 -24.07
CA GLU A 33 12.43 -13.96 -23.22
C GLU A 33 11.43 -12.84 -22.86
N ASP A 34 10.14 -13.16 -22.86
CA ASP A 34 9.12 -12.30 -22.30
C ASP A 34 9.08 -12.45 -20.77
N VAL A 35 8.98 -11.32 -20.05
CA VAL A 35 8.97 -11.29 -18.60
C VAL A 35 7.69 -10.69 -18.06
N SER A 36 6.98 -11.42 -17.21
CA SER A 36 5.88 -10.91 -16.39
C SER A 36 6.39 -10.52 -15.01
N ARG A 37 6.60 -9.21 -14.80
CA ARG A 37 6.98 -8.65 -13.49
C ARG A 37 5.73 -8.43 -12.65
N LEU A 38 5.44 -9.36 -11.73
CA LEU A 38 4.26 -9.29 -10.88
C LEU A 38 4.50 -8.39 -9.66
N HIS A 39 3.50 -7.59 -9.33
CA HIS A 39 3.44 -6.76 -8.13
C HIS A 39 2.16 -7.07 -7.34
N SER A 40 2.19 -6.89 -6.03
CA SER A 40 0.97 -6.93 -5.23
C SER A 40 0.21 -5.61 -5.35
N GLY A 41 -1.11 -5.69 -5.49
CA GLY A 41 -1.97 -4.51 -5.62
C GLY A 41 -1.90 -3.86 -6.99
N ASP A 42 -1.65 -2.56 -7.03
CA ASP A 42 -1.52 -1.76 -8.24
C ASP A 42 -0.18 -1.01 -8.28
N LEU A 43 0.32 -0.80 -9.48
CA LEU A 43 1.62 -0.17 -9.71
C LEU A 43 1.64 1.34 -9.45
N SER A 44 0.48 2.00 -9.37
CA SER A 44 0.40 3.46 -9.22
C SER A 44 0.73 3.96 -7.81
N VAL A 45 0.66 3.08 -6.79
CA VAL A 45 0.83 3.47 -5.38
C VAL A 45 1.97 2.69 -4.72
N TYR A 46 3.02 3.39 -4.29
CA TYR A 46 4.17 2.87 -3.52
C TYR A 46 4.90 1.66 -4.11
N SER A 47 4.93 1.51 -5.44
CA SER A 47 5.51 0.35 -6.14
C SER A 47 6.94 0.55 -6.65
N ALA A 48 7.51 1.75 -6.51
CA ALA A 48 8.78 2.16 -7.15
C ALA A 48 8.77 2.03 -8.69
N LEU A 49 7.59 2.04 -9.33
CA LEU A 49 7.42 1.87 -10.77
C LEU A 49 8.26 2.85 -11.57
N GLY A 50 8.24 4.14 -11.21
CA GLY A 50 8.97 5.19 -11.96
C GLY A 50 10.46 4.91 -12.07
N GLU A 51 11.10 4.39 -11.04
CA GLU A 51 12.53 4.01 -11.07
C GLU A 51 12.76 2.82 -12.00
N GLN A 52 11.95 1.77 -11.88
CA GLN A 52 12.05 0.60 -12.75
C GLN A 52 11.88 0.98 -14.22
N LEU A 53 10.89 1.80 -14.57
CA LEU A 53 10.67 2.25 -15.94
C LEU A 53 11.83 3.12 -16.47
N ARG A 54 12.43 4.00 -15.65
CA ARG A 54 13.63 4.75 -16.05
C ARG A 54 14.77 3.82 -16.40
N ARG A 55 14.99 2.75 -15.63
CA ARG A 55 16.03 1.75 -15.86
C ARG A 55 15.80 0.98 -17.16
N LEU A 56 14.58 0.48 -17.40
CA LEU A 56 14.22 -0.23 -18.61
C LEU A 56 14.39 0.66 -19.87
N ARG A 57 13.95 1.92 -19.80
CA ARG A 57 14.13 2.88 -20.90
C ARG A 57 15.60 3.12 -21.25
N ARG A 58 16.48 3.27 -20.25
CA ARG A 58 17.92 3.42 -20.47
C ARG A 58 18.53 2.21 -21.17
N ARG A 59 17.95 1.03 -20.98
CA ARG A 59 18.38 -0.24 -21.61
C ARG A 59 17.72 -0.50 -22.97
N GLY A 60 16.78 0.35 -23.40
CA GLY A 60 16.00 0.12 -24.62
C GLY A 60 15.04 -1.05 -24.54
N ILE A 61 14.70 -1.51 -23.32
CA ILE A 61 13.77 -2.64 -23.10
C ILE A 61 12.34 -2.12 -23.20
N ALA A 62 11.56 -2.65 -24.15
CA ALA A 62 10.15 -2.35 -24.29
C ALA A 62 9.35 -2.98 -23.13
N TYR A 63 8.27 -2.33 -22.74
CA TYR A 63 7.39 -2.82 -21.69
C TYR A 63 5.94 -2.37 -21.89
N THR A 64 5.02 -3.07 -21.26
CA THR A 64 3.62 -2.67 -21.08
C THR A 64 3.30 -2.64 -19.59
N ILE A 65 2.25 -1.92 -19.21
CA ILE A 65 1.76 -1.86 -17.83
C ILE A 65 0.32 -2.32 -17.82
N THR A 66 0.05 -3.33 -17.00
CA THR A 66 -1.30 -3.80 -16.73
C THR A 66 -1.73 -3.26 -15.35
N PRO A 67 -2.84 -2.51 -15.25
CA PRO A 67 -3.33 -2.03 -13.96
C PRO A 67 -3.81 -3.19 -13.09
N GLY A 68 -3.69 -3.01 -11.78
CA GLY A 68 -4.17 -3.95 -10.77
C GLY A 68 -5.28 -3.35 -9.89
N VAL A 69 -5.58 -4.02 -8.79
CA VAL A 69 -6.49 -3.51 -7.76
C VAL A 69 -5.64 -2.98 -6.60
N PRO A 70 -5.63 -1.67 -6.36
CA PRO A 70 -4.82 -1.11 -5.28
C PRO A 70 -5.36 -1.53 -3.90
N ALA A 71 -4.46 -1.60 -2.92
CA ALA A 71 -4.78 -2.11 -1.59
C ALA A 71 -5.96 -1.37 -0.94
N PHE A 72 -6.07 -0.06 -1.12
CA PHE A 72 -7.19 0.71 -0.54
C PHE A 72 -8.55 0.30 -1.11
N SER A 73 -8.64 -0.02 -2.41
CA SER A 73 -9.88 -0.52 -3.02
C SER A 73 -10.22 -1.93 -2.53
N ALA A 74 -9.22 -2.80 -2.38
CA ALA A 74 -9.44 -4.12 -1.79
C ALA A 74 -9.89 -4.03 -0.32
N CYS A 75 -9.34 -3.08 0.44
CA CYS A 75 -9.78 -2.80 1.81
C CYS A 75 -11.22 -2.29 1.84
N ALA A 76 -11.60 -1.36 0.98
CA ALA A 76 -12.96 -0.83 0.88
C ALA A 76 -13.97 -1.95 0.58
N ALA A 77 -13.63 -2.85 -0.35
CA ALA A 77 -14.45 -4.01 -0.68
C ALA A 77 -14.63 -4.96 0.51
N LEU A 78 -13.55 -5.28 1.26
CA LEU A 78 -13.62 -6.12 2.45
C LEU A 78 -14.42 -5.46 3.58
N LEU A 79 -14.36 -4.14 3.67
CA LEU A 79 -15.14 -3.36 4.65
C LEU A 79 -16.59 -3.16 4.22
N GLU A 80 -16.95 -3.49 2.96
CA GLU A 80 -18.26 -3.20 2.38
C GLU A 80 -18.59 -1.70 2.48
N GLN A 81 -17.58 -0.84 2.23
CA GLN A 81 -17.65 0.59 2.49
C GLN A 81 -17.16 1.39 1.28
N GLU A 82 -17.96 2.34 0.83
CA GLU A 82 -17.47 3.40 -0.06
C GLU A 82 -16.62 4.39 0.74
N LEU A 83 -15.51 4.86 0.16
CA LEU A 83 -14.59 5.79 0.84
C LEU A 83 -14.97 7.26 0.64
N THR A 84 -15.92 7.53 -0.24
CA THR A 84 -16.45 8.86 -0.55
C THR A 84 -17.91 8.92 -0.17
N LEU A 85 -18.22 9.21 1.09
CA LEU A 85 -19.57 9.25 1.61
C LEU A 85 -20.14 10.68 1.51
N PRO A 86 -21.35 10.87 0.92
CA PRO A 86 -22.03 12.14 0.94
C PRO A 86 -22.19 12.70 2.37
N GLU A 87 -21.99 13.99 2.54
CA GLU A 87 -22.10 14.71 3.82
C GLU A 87 -21.04 14.33 4.88
N VAL A 88 -20.20 13.31 4.62
CA VAL A 88 -19.11 12.91 5.52
C VAL A 88 -17.77 13.32 4.94
N ALA A 89 -17.32 12.67 3.87
CA ALA A 89 -16.08 13.01 3.16
C ALA A 89 -16.21 12.66 1.67
N GLN A 90 -15.90 13.61 0.80
CA GLN A 90 -15.91 13.41 -0.66
C GLN A 90 -14.50 13.33 -1.25
N SER A 91 -13.48 13.30 -0.39
CA SER A 91 -12.09 13.24 -0.78
C SER A 91 -11.39 12.08 -0.04
N VAL A 92 -10.49 11.41 -0.74
CA VAL A 92 -9.66 10.34 -0.17
C VAL A 92 -8.21 10.70 -0.34
N VAL A 93 -7.46 10.72 0.75
CA VAL A 93 -6.02 10.97 0.74
C VAL A 93 -5.29 9.65 0.97
N LEU A 94 -4.51 9.25 -0.03
CA LEU A 94 -3.59 8.12 0.08
C LEU A 94 -2.24 8.63 0.59
N THR A 95 -1.83 8.21 1.78
CA THR A 95 -0.60 8.67 2.41
C THR A 95 0.10 7.55 3.17
N ARG A 96 1.23 7.88 3.79
CA ARG A 96 1.99 7.03 4.69
C ARG A 96 2.71 7.88 5.75
N THR A 97 3.30 7.27 6.74
CA THR A 97 4.26 7.96 7.62
C THR A 97 5.68 7.90 7.05
N SER A 98 6.56 8.75 7.55
CA SER A 98 7.99 8.66 7.22
C SER A 98 8.54 7.30 7.62
N GLY A 99 9.22 6.64 6.70
CA GLY A 99 9.90 5.36 6.94
C GLY A 99 11.42 5.53 7.04
N ARG A 100 12.12 4.44 7.38
CA ARG A 100 13.60 4.45 7.48
C ARG A 100 14.27 4.74 6.15
N ALA A 101 13.71 4.25 5.05
CA ALA A 101 14.31 4.37 3.72
C ALA A 101 13.96 5.69 3.02
N THR A 102 12.80 6.28 3.31
CA THR A 102 12.33 7.48 2.60
C THR A 102 11.51 8.35 3.54
N ALA A 103 11.95 9.58 3.75
CA ALA A 103 11.18 10.60 4.44
C ALA A 103 9.94 11.02 3.63
N MET A 104 8.93 11.54 4.30
CA MET A 104 7.83 12.25 3.65
C MET A 104 8.27 13.68 3.30
N PRO A 105 7.74 14.26 2.21
CA PRO A 105 7.89 15.69 1.96
C PRO A 105 7.40 16.52 3.17
N GLU A 106 8.05 17.64 3.44
CA GLU A 106 7.81 18.44 4.64
C GLU A 106 6.35 18.87 4.84
N ARG A 107 5.64 19.11 3.72
CA ARG A 107 4.23 19.52 3.74
C ARG A 107 3.24 18.35 3.76
N GLU A 108 3.70 17.13 3.57
CA GLU A 108 2.84 15.93 3.53
C GLU A 108 2.79 15.26 4.90
N THR A 109 2.25 15.96 5.88
CA THR A 109 2.07 15.44 7.23
C THR A 109 0.66 14.90 7.44
N LEU A 110 0.49 13.95 8.36
CA LEU A 110 -0.84 13.43 8.71
C LEU A 110 -1.76 14.55 9.21
N GLU A 111 -1.23 15.48 9.99
CA GLU A 111 -1.97 16.64 10.52
C GLU A 111 -2.48 17.55 9.40
N HIS A 112 -1.64 17.82 8.40
CA HIS A 112 -2.03 18.64 7.26
C HIS A 112 -3.19 18.02 6.49
N PHE A 113 -3.12 16.72 6.20
CA PHE A 113 -4.19 16.02 5.51
C PHE A 113 -5.44 15.88 6.39
N ALA A 114 -5.28 15.61 7.67
CA ALA A 114 -6.37 15.48 8.63
C ALA A 114 -7.18 16.77 8.81
N ALA A 115 -6.52 17.93 8.69
CA ALA A 115 -7.18 19.23 8.78
C ALA A 115 -8.24 19.46 7.67
N SER A 116 -8.20 18.70 6.58
CA SER A 116 -9.21 18.76 5.51
C SER A 116 -10.48 17.99 5.83
N GLY A 117 -10.48 17.09 6.83
CA GLY A 117 -11.59 16.18 7.12
C GLY A 117 -11.82 15.10 6.06
N ALA A 118 -10.86 14.89 5.15
CA ALA A 118 -10.93 13.85 4.12
C ALA A 118 -10.80 12.45 4.74
N THR A 119 -11.33 11.43 4.09
CA THR A 119 -11.01 10.03 4.42
C THR A 119 -9.52 9.80 4.21
N LEU A 120 -8.78 9.37 5.24
CA LEU A 120 -7.37 9.04 5.14
C LEU A 120 -7.16 7.54 4.99
N VAL A 121 -6.35 7.17 4.00
CA VAL A 121 -5.84 5.81 3.81
C VAL A 121 -4.34 5.82 4.05
N VAL A 122 -3.92 5.35 5.22
CA VAL A 122 -2.52 5.39 5.65
C VAL A 122 -1.87 4.03 5.39
N HIS A 123 -0.99 4.00 4.41
CA HIS A 123 -0.24 2.81 4.02
C HIS A 123 1.06 2.66 4.82
N LEU A 124 1.60 1.44 4.87
CA LEU A 124 2.96 1.14 5.37
C LEU A 124 3.24 1.63 6.80
N SER A 125 2.21 1.86 7.62
CA SER A 125 2.33 2.58 8.89
C SER A 125 1.73 1.85 10.09
N VAL A 126 1.28 0.60 9.95
CA VAL A 126 0.65 -0.16 11.04
C VAL A 126 1.61 -0.36 12.22
N HIS A 127 2.90 -0.50 11.97
CA HIS A 127 3.94 -0.64 13.01
C HIS A 127 4.14 0.60 13.90
N VAL A 128 3.54 1.72 13.53
CA VAL A 128 3.52 2.99 14.30
C VAL A 128 2.09 3.48 14.55
N LEU A 129 1.12 2.55 14.66
CA LEU A 129 -0.30 2.84 14.80
C LEU A 129 -0.59 3.80 15.96
N ASP A 130 0.05 3.62 17.11
CA ASP A 130 -0.11 4.51 18.26
C ASP A 130 0.25 5.97 17.93
N SER A 131 1.35 6.16 17.19
CA SER A 131 1.76 7.49 16.72
C SER A 131 0.77 8.06 15.70
N VAL A 132 0.25 7.23 14.79
CA VAL A 132 -0.78 7.65 13.83
C VAL A 132 -2.04 8.11 14.56
N VAL A 133 -2.52 7.33 15.51
CA VAL A 133 -3.69 7.66 16.34
C VAL A 133 -3.49 8.98 17.09
N ALA A 134 -2.37 9.12 17.83
CA ALA A 134 -2.08 10.32 18.61
C ALA A 134 -2.06 11.60 17.76
N ARG A 135 -1.60 11.50 16.51
CA ARG A 135 -1.55 12.62 15.56
C ARG A 135 -2.89 12.95 14.94
N LEU A 136 -3.79 11.98 14.81
CA LEU A 136 -5.09 12.15 14.15
C LEU A 136 -6.21 12.54 15.10
N VAL A 137 -6.17 12.11 16.38
CA VAL A 137 -7.19 12.43 17.39
C VAL A 137 -7.49 13.95 17.50
N PRO A 138 -6.51 14.86 17.48
CA PRO A 138 -6.79 16.30 17.57
C PRO A 138 -7.63 16.86 16.42
N HIS A 139 -7.65 16.18 15.28
CA HIS A 139 -8.33 16.63 14.06
C HIS A 139 -9.68 15.95 13.85
N TYR A 140 -9.75 14.63 14.03
CA TYR A 140 -10.96 13.85 13.79
C TYR A 140 -11.80 13.59 15.05
N GLY A 141 -11.18 13.76 16.24
CA GLY A 141 -11.81 13.38 17.49
C GLY A 141 -11.61 11.88 17.82
N ALA A 142 -11.72 11.55 19.10
CA ALA A 142 -11.47 10.20 19.62
C ALA A 142 -12.48 9.16 19.09
N GLU A 143 -13.71 9.57 18.83
CA GLU A 143 -14.79 8.69 18.36
C GLU A 143 -14.81 8.49 16.84
N CYS A 144 -13.89 9.11 16.10
CA CYS A 144 -13.81 8.93 14.65
C CYS A 144 -13.61 7.47 14.29
N PRO A 145 -14.40 6.91 13.37
CA PRO A 145 -14.26 5.52 12.93
C PRO A 145 -12.90 5.24 12.30
N VAL A 146 -12.35 4.08 12.63
CA VAL A 146 -11.09 3.57 12.05
C VAL A 146 -11.22 2.10 11.73
N ALA A 147 -10.67 1.70 10.60
CA ALA A 147 -10.45 0.30 10.28
C ALA A 147 -8.98 0.04 9.99
N VAL A 148 -8.44 -1.05 10.49
CA VAL A 148 -7.13 -1.59 10.09
C VAL A 148 -7.36 -2.89 9.36
N VAL A 149 -7.01 -2.93 8.09
CA VAL A 149 -7.23 -4.08 7.21
C VAL A 149 -5.90 -4.74 6.90
N TYR A 150 -5.80 -6.01 7.26
CA TYR A 150 -4.62 -6.84 7.03
C TYR A 150 -4.85 -7.74 5.82
N ARG A 151 -3.89 -7.75 4.91
CA ARG A 151 -3.78 -8.66 3.76
C ARG A 151 -5.10 -8.85 3.00
N ALA A 152 -5.80 -7.74 2.68
CA ALA A 152 -7.02 -7.77 1.88
C ALA A 152 -6.83 -8.61 0.61
N SER A 153 -7.78 -9.46 0.28
CA SER A 153 -7.77 -10.46 -0.81
C SER A 153 -6.90 -11.72 -0.60
N TRP A 154 -6.25 -11.86 0.53
CA TRP A 154 -5.51 -13.07 0.89
C TRP A 154 -6.37 -14.02 1.73
N PRO A 155 -6.06 -15.34 1.77
CA PRO A 155 -6.85 -16.29 2.55
C PRO A 155 -6.93 -15.99 4.05
N ASP A 156 -5.91 -15.31 4.59
CA ASP A 156 -5.79 -14.91 5.98
C ASP A 156 -6.11 -13.43 6.22
N GLN A 157 -6.85 -12.81 5.29
CA GLN A 157 -7.29 -11.43 5.44
C GLN A 157 -8.14 -11.24 6.70
N CYS A 158 -7.96 -10.10 7.36
CA CYS A 158 -8.83 -9.69 8.45
C CYS A 158 -8.97 -8.17 8.54
N ALA A 159 -10.04 -7.72 9.16
CA ALA A 159 -10.31 -6.31 9.42
C ALA A 159 -10.63 -6.09 10.89
N VAL A 160 -9.91 -5.17 11.51
CA VAL A 160 -10.20 -4.70 12.87
C VAL A 160 -10.85 -3.33 12.76
N ARG A 161 -12.07 -3.18 13.26
CA ARG A 161 -12.82 -1.92 13.28
C ARG A 161 -12.85 -1.36 14.69
N GLY A 162 -12.85 -0.04 14.80
CA GLY A 162 -12.93 0.67 16.07
C GLY A 162 -13.06 2.17 15.87
N THR A 163 -12.64 2.91 16.89
CA THR A 163 -12.49 4.36 16.86
C THR A 163 -11.03 4.73 17.10
N LEU A 164 -10.64 5.97 16.85
CA LEU A 164 -9.29 6.45 17.17
C LEU A 164 -8.95 6.23 18.66
N ALA A 165 -9.97 6.23 19.56
CA ALA A 165 -9.76 5.98 20.98
C ALA A 165 -9.33 4.53 21.30
N ASN A 166 -9.72 3.53 20.50
CA ASN A 166 -9.56 2.13 20.90
C ASN A 166 -8.90 1.22 19.85
N ILE A 167 -8.63 1.73 18.64
CA ILE A 167 -8.14 0.89 17.54
C ILE A 167 -6.78 0.24 17.84
N ALA A 168 -5.88 0.95 18.54
CA ALA A 168 -4.57 0.42 18.87
C ALA A 168 -4.65 -0.79 19.81
N GLU A 169 -5.47 -0.71 20.84
CA GLU A 169 -5.72 -1.83 21.78
C GLU A 169 -6.35 -3.03 21.04
N ARG A 170 -7.31 -2.76 20.15
CA ARG A 170 -7.95 -3.82 19.36
C ARG A 170 -7.00 -4.53 18.41
N VAL A 171 -6.13 -3.80 17.75
CA VAL A 171 -5.10 -4.37 16.87
C VAL A 171 -4.07 -5.16 17.65
N ALA A 172 -3.75 -4.76 18.88
CA ALA A 172 -2.83 -5.48 19.75
C ALA A 172 -3.31 -6.91 20.09
N LEU A 173 -4.62 -7.18 20.05
CA LEU A 173 -5.19 -8.52 20.24
C LEU A 173 -5.00 -9.43 19.01
N SER A 174 -4.70 -8.85 17.84
CA SER A 174 -4.40 -9.57 16.59
C SER A 174 -3.23 -8.87 15.90
N PRO A 175 -1.99 -9.08 16.37
CA PRO A 175 -0.83 -8.32 15.93
C PRO A 175 -0.62 -8.38 14.42
N MET A 176 -0.44 -7.21 13.79
CA MET A 176 -0.22 -7.02 12.37
C MET A 176 1.07 -6.22 12.18
N GLU A 177 2.17 -6.88 11.85
CA GLU A 177 3.46 -6.20 11.72
C GLU A 177 3.64 -5.47 10.39
N ARG A 178 3.09 -6.03 9.32
CA ARG A 178 3.23 -5.54 7.93
C ARG A 178 1.98 -5.83 7.12
N THR A 179 1.93 -5.30 5.89
CA THR A 179 0.87 -5.60 4.90
C THR A 179 -0.53 -5.25 5.41
N ALA A 180 -0.64 -4.18 6.19
CA ALA A 180 -1.89 -3.64 6.66
C ALA A 180 -2.07 -2.18 6.22
N THR A 181 -3.32 -1.79 6.02
CA THR A 181 -3.73 -0.44 5.65
C THR A 181 -4.66 0.11 6.73
N ILE A 182 -4.45 1.35 7.15
CA ILE A 182 -5.27 2.04 8.14
C ILE A 182 -6.20 2.99 7.38
N LEU A 183 -7.51 2.90 7.63
CA LEU A 183 -8.52 3.78 7.05
C LEU A 183 -9.16 4.58 8.18
N VAL A 184 -9.26 5.90 8.04
CA VAL A 184 -9.75 6.84 9.06
C VAL A 184 -10.71 7.84 8.40
N GLY A 185 -11.87 8.05 9.03
CA GLY A 185 -12.90 8.97 8.56
C GLY A 185 -14.23 8.31 8.25
#